data_3a970c695b03d041ec01210a55a7cefe
#
_entry.id   3a970c695b03d041ec01210a55a7cefe
#
_cell.length_a   1.000
_cell.length_b   1.000
_cell.length_c   1.000
_cell.angle_alpha   90.00
_cell.angle_beta   90.00
_cell.angle_gamma   90.00
#
_symmetry.space_group_name_H-M   'P 1'
#
loop_
_entity.id
_entity.type
_entity.pdbx_description
1 polymer ?
#
loop_
_entity_poly.entity_id
_entity_poly.type
_entity_poly.pdbx_seq_one_letter_code
_entity_poly.pdbx_strand_id
1 'polypeptide(L)'
;MFSHVMLGANDLEASRKFYDALLATLGIGPGMANNQRYFYRSPTGTFAITTPLNGQAATHGNGGTFGFLAQSVEQVNAFHAAGVANGGTTCEDPPGFREGPAGKLYLAYLRDPTGNKICALYRVPK
;
A
#
# COMPACT_ATOMS: atom_id res chain seq x y z
N MET A 1 7.46 14.78 -4.90
CA MET A 1 7.69 14.28 -6.26
C MET A 1 6.40 13.84 -6.95
N PHE A 2 5.72 12.78 -6.49
CA PHE A 2 4.47 12.36 -7.12
C PHE A 2 3.30 13.16 -6.58
N SER A 3 2.39 13.61 -7.47
CA SER A 3 1.13 14.19 -7.02
C SER A 3 0.19 13.10 -6.52
N HIS A 4 0.12 12.02 -7.25
CA HIS A 4 -0.72 10.89 -6.91
C HIS A 4 -0.22 9.61 -7.58
N VAL A 5 -0.64 8.49 -7.02
CA VAL A 5 -0.43 7.15 -7.58
C VAL A 5 -1.77 6.45 -7.60
N MET A 6 -2.09 5.78 -8.70
CA MET A 6 -3.35 5.06 -8.84
C MET A 6 -3.07 3.62 -9.26
N LEU A 7 -3.69 2.66 -8.58
CA LEU A 7 -3.55 1.24 -8.89
C LEU A 7 -4.89 0.66 -9.31
N GLY A 8 -4.84 -0.33 -10.19
CA GLY A 8 -6.04 -1.03 -10.64
C GLY A 8 -6.55 -2.02 -9.59
N ALA A 9 -7.87 -2.17 -9.53
CA ALA A 9 -8.55 -3.11 -8.65
C ALA A 9 -9.59 -3.89 -9.45
N ASN A 10 -9.61 -5.21 -9.29
CA ASN A 10 -10.63 -6.07 -9.91
C ASN A 10 -11.90 -6.11 -9.07
N ASP A 11 -11.76 -6.21 -7.75
CA ASP A 11 -12.86 -6.09 -6.80
C ASP A 11 -12.63 -4.82 -6.00
N LEU A 12 -13.30 -3.74 -6.42
CA LEU A 12 -13.07 -2.42 -5.83
C LEU A 12 -13.39 -2.39 -4.33
N GLU A 13 -14.48 -3.06 -3.91
CA GLU A 13 -14.86 -3.07 -2.49
C GLU A 13 -13.89 -3.89 -1.64
N ALA A 14 -13.38 -5.01 -2.15
CA ALA A 14 -12.35 -5.79 -1.46
C ALA A 14 -11.07 -4.96 -1.30
N SER A 15 -10.69 -4.23 -2.35
CA SER A 15 -9.51 -3.35 -2.31
C SER A 15 -9.72 -2.17 -1.38
N ARG A 16 -10.92 -1.58 -1.37
CA ARG A 16 -11.25 -0.50 -0.44
C ARG A 16 -11.13 -0.97 1.02
N LYS A 17 -11.70 -2.13 1.33
CA LYS A 17 -11.61 -2.69 2.68
C LYS A 17 -10.15 -2.89 3.09
N PHE A 18 -9.36 -3.43 2.18
CA PHE A 18 -7.93 -3.66 2.40
C PHE A 18 -7.19 -2.34 2.68
N TYR A 19 -7.34 -1.35 1.78
CA TYR A 19 -6.61 -0.09 1.92
C TYR A 19 -7.15 0.80 3.04
N ASP A 20 -8.45 0.77 3.34
CA ASP A 20 -8.98 1.48 4.50
C ASP A 20 -8.29 1.01 5.79
N ALA A 21 -8.17 -0.32 5.96
CA ALA A 21 -7.55 -0.89 7.15
C ALA A 21 -6.04 -0.64 7.19
N LEU A 22 -5.38 -0.84 6.07
CA LEU A 22 -3.93 -0.77 5.97
C LEU A 22 -3.43 0.67 6.12
N LEU A 23 -4.04 1.64 5.40
CA LEU A 23 -3.60 3.03 5.44
C LEU A 23 -3.98 3.72 6.74
N ALA A 24 -5.01 3.23 7.46
CA ALA A 24 -5.32 3.72 8.79
C ALA A 24 -4.14 3.54 9.76
N THR A 25 -3.33 2.50 9.58
CA THR A 25 -2.14 2.27 10.41
C THR A 25 -1.09 3.36 10.22
N LEU A 26 -1.13 4.06 9.10
CA LEU A 26 -0.23 5.19 8.80
C LEU A 26 -0.89 6.55 9.11
N GLY A 27 -2.08 6.55 9.71
CA GLY A 27 -2.80 7.77 10.03
C GLY A 27 -3.56 8.38 8.86
N ILE A 28 -3.78 7.62 7.79
CA ILE A 28 -4.51 8.09 6.61
C ILE A 28 -5.98 7.67 6.76
N GLY A 29 -6.90 8.62 6.59
CA GLY A 29 -8.33 8.37 6.72
C GLY A 29 -8.89 7.46 5.63
N PRO A 30 -10.16 7.02 5.79
CA PRO A 30 -10.78 6.10 4.85
C PRO A 30 -10.89 6.71 3.45
N GLY A 31 -10.97 5.84 2.45
CA GLY A 31 -11.07 6.26 1.06
C GLY A 31 -12.36 7.01 0.77
N MET A 32 -12.27 8.01 -0.08
CA MET A 32 -13.42 8.80 -0.52
C MET A 32 -13.80 8.40 -1.93
N ALA A 33 -15.05 7.97 -2.09
CA ALA A 33 -15.57 7.49 -3.36
C ALA A 33 -15.70 8.60 -4.39
N ASN A 34 -15.32 8.29 -5.63
CA ASN A 34 -15.53 9.16 -6.77
C ASN A 34 -15.69 8.27 -8.01
N ASN A 35 -16.93 8.07 -8.46
CA ASN A 35 -17.25 7.14 -9.54
C ASN A 35 -16.71 5.73 -9.22
N GLN A 36 -15.91 5.14 -10.12
CA GLN A 36 -15.33 3.83 -9.91
C GLN A 36 -13.99 3.87 -9.16
N ARG A 37 -13.76 4.91 -8.33
CA ARG A 37 -12.47 5.12 -7.67
C ARG A 37 -12.65 5.42 -6.19
N TYR A 38 -11.59 5.16 -5.42
CA TYR A 38 -11.44 5.63 -4.06
C TYR A 38 -10.13 6.36 -3.92
N PHE A 39 -10.17 7.54 -3.30
CA PHE A 39 -8.99 8.39 -3.10
C PHE A 39 -8.64 8.46 -1.63
N TYR A 40 -7.36 8.31 -1.35
CA TYR A 40 -6.78 8.42 0.00
C TYR A 40 -5.81 9.59 -0.02
N ARG A 41 -6.12 10.62 0.75
CA ARG A 41 -5.36 11.87 0.71
C ARG A 41 -4.55 12.05 1.99
N SER A 42 -3.32 12.55 1.83
CA SER A 42 -2.44 12.92 2.92
C SER A 42 -1.78 14.27 2.60
N PRO A 43 -1.12 14.91 3.58
CA PRO A 43 -0.40 16.15 3.30
C PRO A 43 0.70 16.02 2.24
N THR A 44 1.23 14.83 2.02
CA THR A 44 2.37 14.61 1.13
C THR A 44 2.00 13.99 -0.21
N GLY A 45 0.75 13.63 -0.42
CA GLY A 45 0.32 13.07 -1.70
C GLY A 45 -0.99 12.32 -1.61
N THR A 46 -1.40 11.77 -2.74
CA THR A 46 -2.67 11.05 -2.88
C THR A 46 -2.41 9.66 -3.43
N PHE A 47 -3.05 8.67 -2.81
CA PHE A 47 -3.10 7.31 -3.32
C PHE A 47 -4.54 7.00 -3.74
N ALA A 48 -4.71 6.26 -4.82
CA ALA A 48 -6.05 5.93 -5.31
C ALA A 48 -6.09 4.51 -5.87
N ILE A 49 -7.30 3.95 -5.84
CA ILE A 49 -7.60 2.67 -6.49
C ILE A 49 -8.76 2.89 -7.45
N THR A 50 -8.77 2.13 -8.54
CA THR A 50 -9.79 2.27 -9.59
C THR A 50 -10.06 0.94 -10.28
N THR A 51 -11.31 0.73 -10.69
CA THR A 51 -11.53 -0.26 -11.75
C THR A 51 -11.04 0.35 -13.07
N PRO A 52 -10.42 -0.44 -13.97
CA PRO A 52 -9.90 0.10 -15.23
C PRO A 52 -11.00 0.72 -16.09
N LEU A 53 -10.70 1.88 -16.69
CA LEU A 53 -11.67 2.60 -17.52
C LEU A 53 -12.09 1.83 -18.76
N ASN A 54 -11.26 0.93 -19.28
CA ASN A 54 -11.57 0.15 -20.47
C ASN A 54 -12.46 -1.07 -20.18
N GLY A 55 -12.86 -1.27 -18.92
CA GLY A 55 -13.72 -2.39 -18.52
C GLY A 55 -13.04 -3.75 -18.49
N GLN A 56 -11.74 -3.81 -18.77
CA GLN A 56 -10.99 -5.06 -18.71
C GLN A 56 -10.45 -5.28 -17.31
N ALA A 57 -9.97 -6.51 -17.04
CA ALA A 57 -9.39 -6.83 -15.74
C ALA A 57 -8.14 -5.99 -15.48
N ALA A 58 -8.01 -5.55 -14.24
CA ALA A 58 -6.79 -4.89 -13.78
C ALA A 58 -5.65 -5.91 -13.71
N THR A 59 -4.46 -5.47 -14.08
CA THR A 59 -3.24 -6.27 -13.95
C THR A 59 -2.23 -5.49 -13.11
N HIS A 60 -1.41 -6.23 -12.37
CA HIS A 60 -0.30 -5.60 -11.66
C HIS A 60 0.95 -5.59 -12.54
N GLY A 61 1.82 -4.62 -12.34
CA GLY A 61 3.09 -4.56 -13.06
C GLY A 61 4.07 -5.60 -12.52
N ASN A 62 4.69 -6.36 -13.40
CA ASN A 62 5.76 -7.25 -12.99
C ASN A 62 7.02 -6.42 -12.74
N GLY A 63 7.52 -6.45 -11.51
CA GLY A 63 8.67 -5.64 -11.09
C GLY A 63 8.30 -4.33 -10.43
N GLY A 64 7.02 -3.94 -10.44
CA GLY A 64 6.58 -2.71 -9.78
C GLY A 64 6.39 -2.90 -8.29
N THR A 65 6.76 -1.89 -7.51
CA THR A 65 6.51 -1.85 -6.07
C THR A 65 6.12 -0.42 -5.68
N PHE A 66 5.09 -0.29 -4.86
CA PHE A 66 4.65 1.02 -4.35
C PHE A 66 4.89 1.05 -2.85
N GLY A 67 5.81 1.93 -2.42
CA GLY A 67 6.22 2.03 -1.03
C GLY A 67 5.53 3.18 -0.32
N PHE A 68 4.99 2.89 0.87
CA PHE A 68 4.41 3.88 1.76
C PHE A 68 5.41 4.17 2.88
N LEU A 69 5.58 5.45 3.20
CA LEU A 69 6.49 5.85 4.26
C LEU A 69 5.85 5.59 5.63
N ALA A 70 6.54 4.85 6.47
CA ALA A 70 6.17 4.64 7.87
C ALA A 70 7.10 5.45 8.79
N GLN A 71 6.61 5.72 10.00
CA GLN A 71 7.31 6.55 10.97
C GLN A 71 7.96 5.72 12.09
N SER A 72 7.72 4.41 12.11
CA SER A 72 8.26 3.54 13.17
C SER A 72 8.20 2.08 12.74
N VAL A 73 8.96 1.25 13.45
CA VAL A 73 8.88 -0.23 13.31
C VAL A 73 7.46 -0.70 13.58
N GLU A 74 6.82 -0.15 14.61
CA GLU A 74 5.46 -0.53 15.01
C GLU A 74 4.45 -0.26 13.91
N GLN A 75 4.59 0.87 13.19
CA GLN A 75 3.71 1.17 12.06
C GLN A 75 3.90 0.17 10.91
N VAL A 76 5.14 -0.21 10.60
CA VAL A 76 5.38 -1.21 9.54
C VAL A 76 4.74 -2.54 9.91
N ASN A 77 4.88 -2.98 11.16
CA ASN A 77 4.29 -4.23 11.61
C ASN A 77 2.77 -4.17 11.58
N ALA A 78 2.18 -3.05 12.01
CA ALA A 78 0.72 -2.86 11.99
C ALA A 78 0.18 -2.83 10.56
N PHE A 79 0.89 -2.16 9.64
CA PHE A 79 0.56 -2.12 8.22
C PHE A 79 0.50 -3.53 7.63
N HIS A 80 1.53 -4.33 7.88
CA HIS A 80 1.59 -5.70 7.37
C HIS A 80 0.48 -6.57 7.95
N ALA A 81 0.27 -6.51 9.27
CA ALA A 81 -0.76 -7.29 9.94
C ALA A 81 -2.17 -6.93 9.46
N ALA A 82 -2.45 -5.63 9.30
CA ALA A 82 -3.75 -5.17 8.79
C ALA A 82 -3.98 -5.65 7.36
N GLY A 83 -2.95 -5.62 6.52
CA GLY A 83 -3.05 -6.10 5.14
C GLY A 83 -3.35 -7.59 5.07
N VAL A 84 -2.64 -8.40 5.81
CA VAL A 84 -2.87 -9.85 5.86
C VAL A 84 -4.27 -10.16 6.37
N ALA A 85 -4.74 -9.43 7.40
CA ALA A 85 -6.06 -9.64 7.97
C ALA A 85 -7.21 -9.21 7.05
N ASN A 86 -6.94 -8.40 6.01
CA ASN A 86 -7.96 -7.81 5.16
C ASN A 86 -7.80 -8.15 3.68
N GLY A 87 -7.31 -9.34 3.38
CA GLY A 87 -7.29 -9.88 2.01
C GLY A 87 -5.98 -9.76 1.28
N GLY A 88 -4.93 -9.25 1.92
CA GLY A 88 -3.61 -9.21 1.34
C GLY A 88 -2.84 -10.52 1.51
N THR A 89 -1.80 -10.67 0.72
CA THR A 89 -0.92 -11.84 0.76
C THR A 89 0.50 -11.37 1.03
N THR A 90 1.17 -12.01 1.98
CA THR A 90 2.58 -11.71 2.25
C THR A 90 3.45 -12.13 1.07
N CYS A 91 4.51 -11.38 0.83
CA CYS A 91 5.49 -11.71 -0.20
C CYS A 91 6.86 -11.23 0.25
N GLU A 92 7.91 -11.77 -0.37
CA GLU A 92 9.30 -11.57 0.02
C GLU A 92 9.53 -12.00 1.48
N ASP A 93 10.56 -11.49 2.12
CA ASP A 93 10.87 -11.84 3.50
C ASP A 93 9.84 -11.22 4.46
N PRO A 94 9.67 -11.79 5.66
CA PRO A 94 8.80 -11.20 6.68
C PRO A 94 9.24 -9.79 7.06
N PRO A 95 8.38 -9.02 7.77
CA PRO A 95 8.78 -7.71 8.28
C PRO A 95 10.10 -7.79 9.04
N GLY A 96 11.00 -6.88 8.76
CA GLY A 96 12.30 -6.90 9.41
C GLY A 96 13.24 -5.83 8.90
N PHE A 97 14.43 -5.82 9.48
CA PHE A 97 15.48 -4.89 9.09
C PHE A 97 16.17 -5.33 7.82
N ARG A 98 16.55 -4.34 7.00
CA ARG A 98 17.37 -4.52 5.80
C ARG A 98 18.45 -3.44 5.79
N GLU A 99 19.64 -3.77 5.29
CA GLU A 99 20.67 -2.79 5.01
C GLU A 99 20.55 -2.33 3.56
N GLY A 100 20.52 -1.02 3.37
CA GLY A 100 20.48 -0.43 2.03
C GLY A 100 21.63 0.54 1.83
N PRO A 101 21.82 1.05 0.60
CA PRO A 101 22.89 2.00 0.32
C PRO A 101 22.80 3.28 1.15
N ALA A 102 21.59 3.69 1.52
CA ALA A 102 21.36 4.90 2.29
C ALA A 102 21.27 4.63 3.79
N GLY A 103 21.49 3.37 4.24
CA GLY A 103 21.47 3.01 5.66
C GLY A 103 20.48 1.89 5.96
N LYS A 104 20.13 1.78 7.24
CA LYS A 104 19.29 0.71 7.76
C LYS A 104 17.82 1.04 7.58
N LEU A 105 17.06 0.07 7.07
CA LEU A 105 15.62 0.18 6.84
C LEU A 105 14.89 -0.89 7.62
N TYR A 106 13.65 -0.62 8.00
CA TYR A 106 12.71 -1.64 8.44
C TYR A 106 11.52 -1.63 7.51
N LEU A 107 11.19 -2.77 6.92
CA LEU A 107 10.15 -2.80 5.91
C LEU A 107 9.43 -4.13 5.85
N ALA A 108 8.28 -4.12 5.19
CA ALA A 108 7.47 -5.31 4.97
C ALA A 108 6.74 -5.20 3.63
N TYR A 109 6.64 -6.31 2.93
CA TYR A 109 6.01 -6.38 1.62
C TYR A 109 4.71 -7.17 1.67
N LEU A 110 3.75 -6.74 0.84
CA LEU A 110 2.45 -7.40 0.67
C LEU A 110 2.04 -7.32 -0.79
N ARG A 111 1.14 -8.22 -1.18
CA ARG A 111 0.32 -8.01 -2.37
C ARG A 111 -1.09 -7.66 -1.93
N ASP A 112 -1.68 -6.68 -2.61
CA ASP A 112 -3.08 -6.31 -2.36
C ASP A 112 -4.03 -7.35 -2.99
N PRO A 113 -5.37 -7.24 -2.80
CA PRO A 113 -6.30 -8.23 -3.35
C PRO A 113 -6.24 -8.42 -4.87
N THR A 114 -5.73 -7.45 -5.61
CA THR A 114 -5.58 -7.54 -7.07
C THR A 114 -4.20 -8.06 -7.48
N GLY A 115 -3.26 -8.12 -6.53
CA GLY A 115 -1.91 -8.59 -6.77
C GLY A 115 -0.86 -7.49 -6.89
N ASN A 116 -1.24 -6.23 -6.73
CA ASN A 116 -0.27 -5.14 -6.72
C ASN A 116 0.68 -5.29 -5.53
N LYS A 117 1.98 -5.15 -5.79
CA LYS A 117 2.99 -5.27 -4.74
C LYS A 117 3.19 -3.92 -4.08
N ILE A 118 3.04 -3.90 -2.76
CA ILE A 118 3.19 -2.71 -1.95
C ILE A 118 4.12 -3.01 -0.77
N CYS A 119 4.64 -1.96 -0.16
CA CYS A 119 5.41 -2.10 1.07
C CYS A 119 5.24 -0.89 1.96
N ALA A 120 5.52 -1.08 3.25
CA ALA A 120 5.77 0.02 4.16
C ALA A 120 7.26 0.05 4.48
N LEU A 121 7.83 1.24 4.51
CA LEU A 121 9.26 1.42 4.73
C LEU A 121 9.50 2.49 5.79
N TYR A 122 10.28 2.13 6.79
CA TYR A 122 10.74 3.04 7.81
C TYR A 122 12.26 3.16 7.73
N ARG A 123 12.74 4.40 7.63
CA ARG A 123 14.18 4.68 7.63
C ARG A 123 14.65 4.84 9.07
N VAL A 124 15.51 3.93 9.51
CA VAL A 124 16.04 3.96 10.87
C VAL A 124 16.97 5.17 10.98
N PRO A 125 16.80 6.04 11.99
CA PRO A 125 17.69 7.18 12.18
C PRO A 125 19.13 6.73 12.40
N LYS A 126 20.06 7.53 11.93
CA LYS A 126 21.48 7.27 12.09
C LYS A 126 21.95 7.66 13.48
#